data_35e59e2408bd386d3b55c22978169ece
#
_entry.id   35e59e2408bd386d3b55c22978169ece
#
_cell.length_a   1.000
_cell.length_b   1.000
_cell.length_c   1.000
_cell.angle_alpha   90.00
_cell.angle_beta   90.00
_cell.angle_gamma   90.00
#
_symmetry.space_group_name_H-M   'P 1'
#
loop_
_entity.id
_entity.type
_entity.pdbx_description
1 polymer ?
#
loop_
_entity_poly.entity_id
_entity_poly.type
_entity_poly.pdbx_seq_one_letter_code
_entity_poly.pdbx_strand_id
1 'polypeptide(L)'
;EFNFLHYNSVTIPNRNEHFIDRRLNQLESIDIYTKSHQMDIFPKAEWIKSIKGMLKDDAVNIGFQVGASTLSRMWFVEKWIDLARLVLNHNKNWHIVLTGAKIDKKSSSSISSVLSDDRVVDLTGKLDLGAASALIDKLDLLVTPDTGPLHIAAAMKTPTIAISVAGRALESNPRSKDIKHIFIQKQITCEPCVDKKCKYQKCMLQITSSEVFEKILNIVEF
;
A
#
# COMPACT_ATOMS: atom_id res chain seq x y z
N GLU A 1 -32.51 2.61 -0.10
CA GLU A 1 -31.83 3.91 -0.07
C GLU A 1 -32.20 4.67 -1.32
N PHE A 2 -32.90 5.80 -1.17
CA PHE A 2 -33.50 6.54 -2.26
C PHE A 2 -32.58 7.61 -2.86
N ASN A 3 -31.27 7.38 -2.90
CA ASN A 3 -30.30 8.34 -3.42
C ASN A 3 -30.53 8.74 -4.88
N PHE A 4 -31.17 7.87 -5.70
CA PHE A 4 -31.49 8.17 -7.09
C PHE A 4 -32.44 9.39 -7.27
N LEU A 5 -33.17 9.75 -6.24
CA LEU A 5 -34.06 10.93 -6.28
C LEU A 5 -33.29 12.26 -6.22
N HIS A 6 -32.03 12.22 -5.89
CA HIS A 6 -31.15 13.41 -5.73
C HIS A 6 -30.17 13.60 -6.90
N TYR A 7 -30.15 12.72 -7.89
CA TYR A 7 -29.21 12.75 -9.00
C TYR A 7 -29.95 12.85 -10.36
N ASN A 8 -29.42 13.67 -11.25
CA ASN A 8 -29.92 13.81 -12.62
C ASN A 8 -29.54 12.60 -13.50
N SER A 9 -28.56 11.83 -13.09
CA SER A 9 -28.10 10.63 -13.79
C SER A 9 -27.70 9.56 -12.78
N VAL A 10 -28.05 8.31 -13.10
CA VAL A 10 -27.68 7.12 -12.30
C VAL A 10 -26.98 6.12 -13.20
N THR A 11 -25.73 5.85 -12.91
CA THR A 11 -25.00 4.75 -13.55
C THR A 11 -25.04 3.52 -12.67
N ILE A 12 -25.37 2.35 -13.24
CA ILE A 12 -25.29 1.07 -12.52
C ILE A 12 -23.83 0.61 -12.55
N PRO A 13 -23.16 0.53 -11.39
CA PRO A 13 -21.75 0.14 -11.38
C PRO A 13 -21.59 -1.33 -11.82
N ASN A 14 -20.77 -1.56 -12.82
CA ASN A 14 -20.33 -2.89 -13.16
C ASN A 14 -19.30 -3.35 -12.11
N ARG A 15 -19.65 -4.35 -11.31
CA ARG A 15 -18.79 -4.87 -10.24
C ARG A 15 -17.56 -5.61 -10.73
N ASN A 16 -17.46 -5.89 -12.03
CA ASN A 16 -16.29 -6.52 -12.64
C ASN A 16 -15.30 -5.51 -13.21
N GLU A 17 -15.58 -4.22 -13.09
CA GLU A 17 -14.70 -3.14 -13.53
C GLU A 17 -13.85 -2.59 -12.38
N HIS A 18 -12.70 -2.07 -12.73
CA HIS A 18 -11.83 -1.38 -11.80
C HIS A 18 -12.47 -0.08 -11.27
N PHE A 19 -12.20 0.31 -10.03
CA PHE A 19 -12.78 1.51 -9.41
C PHE A 19 -12.54 2.79 -10.20
N ILE A 20 -11.38 2.95 -10.81
CA ILE A 20 -11.07 4.10 -11.68
C ILE A 20 -12.05 4.12 -12.85
N ASP A 21 -12.17 2.99 -13.57
CA ASP A 21 -13.04 2.90 -14.74
C ASP A 21 -14.49 3.20 -14.39
N ARG A 22 -14.99 2.65 -13.28
CA ARG A 22 -16.33 2.97 -12.78
C ARG A 22 -16.55 4.46 -12.51
N ARG A 23 -15.51 5.17 -12.00
CA ARG A 23 -15.61 6.62 -11.77
C ARG A 23 -15.59 7.41 -13.05
N LEU A 24 -14.77 7.00 -14.00
CA LEU A 24 -14.72 7.62 -15.32
C LEU A 24 -16.05 7.43 -16.07
N ASN A 25 -16.61 6.22 -16.07
CA ASN A 25 -17.94 5.95 -16.67
C ASN A 25 -19.06 6.80 -16.03
N GLN A 26 -18.94 7.15 -14.74
CA GLN A 26 -19.87 8.11 -14.12
C GLN A 26 -19.73 9.53 -14.69
N LEU A 27 -18.52 9.97 -15.03
CA LEU A 27 -18.29 11.27 -15.65
C LEU A 27 -18.83 11.33 -17.09
N GLU A 28 -18.75 10.23 -17.82
CA GLU A 28 -19.32 10.13 -19.18
C GLU A 28 -20.83 10.38 -19.20
N SER A 29 -21.55 10.02 -18.12
CA SER A 29 -22.99 10.29 -18.02
C SER A 29 -23.37 11.78 -17.92
N ILE A 30 -22.39 12.66 -17.78
CA ILE A 30 -22.51 14.13 -17.78
C ILE A 30 -21.59 14.76 -18.83
N ASP A 31 -21.29 14.03 -19.91
CA ASP A 31 -20.51 14.46 -21.07
C ASP A 31 -19.04 14.88 -20.74
N ILE A 32 -18.48 14.35 -19.64
CA ILE A 32 -17.08 14.56 -19.30
C ILE A 32 -16.29 13.30 -19.66
N TYR A 33 -15.41 13.41 -20.64
CA TYR A 33 -14.59 12.32 -21.16
C TYR A 33 -13.13 12.51 -20.86
N THR A 34 -12.42 11.42 -20.56
CA THR A 34 -10.96 11.40 -20.40
C THR A 34 -10.36 10.19 -21.07
N LYS A 35 -9.13 10.35 -21.57
CA LYS A 35 -8.32 9.27 -22.10
C LYS A 35 -7.36 8.69 -21.07
N SER A 36 -7.22 9.34 -19.92
CA SER A 36 -6.32 8.91 -18.85
C SER A 36 -7.07 8.15 -17.77
N HIS A 37 -6.59 6.96 -17.46
CA HIS A 37 -7.02 6.14 -16.32
C HIS A 37 -5.99 6.18 -15.18
N GLN A 38 -5.09 7.14 -15.23
CA GLN A 38 -4.00 7.28 -14.28
C GLN A 38 -4.40 8.21 -13.14
N MET A 39 -3.98 7.85 -11.94
CA MET A 39 -4.03 8.73 -10.78
C MET A 39 -2.73 9.52 -10.69
N ASP A 40 -2.81 10.78 -10.33
CA ASP A 40 -1.64 11.63 -10.10
C ASP A 40 -1.81 12.41 -8.79
N ILE A 41 -0.74 12.51 -8.01
CA ILE A 41 -0.63 13.37 -6.85
C ILE A 41 0.59 14.27 -7.06
N PHE A 42 0.41 15.55 -6.82
CA PHE A 42 1.49 16.54 -6.94
C PHE A 42 1.86 17.01 -5.53
N PRO A 43 3.01 16.55 -4.97
CA PRO A 43 3.43 16.95 -3.63
C PRO A 43 3.71 18.43 -3.55
N LYS A 44 3.20 19.09 -2.51
CA LYS A 44 3.53 20.48 -2.23
C LYS A 44 4.97 20.60 -1.71
N ALA A 45 5.61 21.72 -1.99
CA ALA A 45 6.99 21.99 -1.52
C ALA A 45 7.14 21.89 0.00
N GLU A 46 6.12 22.29 0.76
CA GLU A 46 6.09 22.17 2.23
C GLU A 46 6.11 20.70 2.70
N TRP A 47 5.44 19.78 2.00
CA TRP A 47 5.44 18.36 2.31
C TRP A 47 6.81 17.72 2.03
N ILE A 48 7.41 18.08 0.89
CA ILE A 48 8.77 17.62 0.54
C ILE A 48 9.79 18.13 1.58
N LYS A 49 9.65 19.40 2.00
CA LYS A 49 10.51 19.97 3.04
C LYS A 49 10.37 19.25 4.38
N SER A 50 9.16 18.85 4.75
CA SER A 50 8.88 18.21 6.05
C SER A 50 9.51 16.82 6.21
N ILE A 51 9.82 16.12 5.11
CA ILE A 51 10.45 14.79 5.12
C ILE A 51 11.97 14.82 4.92
N LYS A 52 12.56 16.01 4.80
CA LYS A 52 14.00 16.16 4.56
C LYS A 52 14.81 15.51 5.69
N GLY A 53 15.76 14.66 5.34
CA GLY A 53 16.60 13.92 6.27
C GLY A 53 15.92 12.73 6.96
N MET A 54 14.70 12.35 6.57
CA MET A 54 14.00 11.17 7.10
C MET A 54 14.40 9.88 6.39
N LEU A 55 14.88 9.98 5.16
CA LEU A 55 15.40 8.87 4.37
C LEU A 55 16.92 8.95 4.29
N LYS A 56 17.55 7.83 4.04
CA LYS A 56 18.99 7.76 3.84
C LYS A 56 19.30 8.02 2.37
N ASP A 57 20.08 9.08 2.11
CA ASP A 57 20.61 9.33 0.79
C ASP A 57 21.59 8.19 0.38
N ASP A 58 21.67 7.90 -0.91
CA ASP A 58 22.54 6.84 -1.48
C ASP A 58 22.26 5.41 -0.94
N ALA A 59 21.06 5.17 -0.42
CA ALA A 59 20.59 3.88 0.05
C ALA A 59 19.25 3.50 -0.60
N VAL A 60 18.94 2.21 -0.61
CA VAL A 60 17.64 1.72 -1.00
C VAL A 60 16.69 1.81 0.20
N ASN A 61 15.67 2.66 0.10
CA ASN A 61 14.70 2.89 1.17
C ASN A 61 13.40 2.13 0.88
N ILE A 62 13.16 1.06 1.62
CA ILE A 62 11.99 0.20 1.46
C ILE A 62 10.96 0.55 2.54
N GLY A 63 9.82 1.09 2.12
CA GLY A 63 8.71 1.39 3.03
C GLY A 63 7.93 0.14 3.43
N PHE A 64 7.64 0.00 4.72
CA PHE A 64 6.74 -1.01 5.27
C PHE A 64 5.53 -0.31 5.89
N GLN A 65 4.40 -0.35 5.20
CA GLN A 65 3.12 0.13 5.74
C GLN A 65 2.54 -0.96 6.63
N VAL A 66 2.75 -0.85 7.94
CA VAL A 66 2.39 -1.93 8.90
C VAL A 66 0.92 -1.93 9.30
N GLY A 67 0.20 -0.83 9.04
CA GLY A 67 -1.19 -0.66 9.45
C GLY A 67 -2.20 -0.85 8.31
N ALA A 68 -3.42 -1.18 8.70
CA ALA A 68 -4.59 -1.20 7.82
C ALA A 68 -5.84 -0.74 8.57
N SER A 69 -6.83 -0.23 7.83
CA SER A 69 -8.10 0.27 8.41
C SER A 69 -8.98 -0.82 9.04
N THR A 70 -8.73 -2.09 8.73
CA THR A 70 -9.46 -3.24 9.27
C THR A 70 -8.51 -4.35 9.66
N LEU A 71 -8.86 -5.06 10.74
CA LEU A 71 -8.06 -6.18 11.24
C LEU A 71 -7.82 -7.24 10.17
N SER A 72 -8.83 -7.56 9.36
CA SER A 72 -8.73 -8.58 8.31
C SER A 72 -7.66 -8.29 7.25
N ARG A 73 -7.29 -7.01 7.06
CA ARG A 73 -6.26 -6.58 6.10
C ARG A 73 -4.88 -6.44 6.71
N MET A 74 -4.74 -6.50 8.03
CA MET A 74 -3.43 -6.39 8.69
C MET A 74 -2.62 -7.67 8.44
N TRP A 75 -1.36 -7.50 8.09
CA TRP A 75 -0.43 -8.62 8.08
C TRP A 75 0.19 -8.77 9.48
N PHE A 76 0.68 -9.97 9.82
CA PHE A 76 1.14 -10.30 11.16
C PHE A 76 2.48 -9.63 11.49
N VAL A 77 2.61 -9.16 12.73
CA VAL A 77 3.84 -8.47 13.20
C VAL A 77 5.07 -9.37 13.04
N GLU A 78 4.94 -10.64 13.36
CA GLU A 78 6.01 -11.63 13.25
C GLU A 78 6.49 -11.76 11.79
N LYS A 79 5.58 -11.72 10.84
CA LYS A 79 5.92 -11.77 9.41
C LYS A 79 6.62 -10.50 8.92
N TRP A 80 6.24 -9.33 9.44
CA TRP A 80 6.96 -8.09 9.19
C TRP A 80 8.38 -8.13 9.75
N ILE A 81 8.57 -8.69 10.95
CA ILE A 81 9.90 -8.88 11.57
C ILE A 81 10.76 -9.82 10.72
N ASP A 82 10.20 -10.95 10.30
CA ASP A 82 10.93 -11.92 9.48
C ASP A 82 11.29 -11.35 8.09
N LEU A 83 10.37 -10.60 7.46
CA LEU A 83 10.66 -9.90 6.22
C LEU A 83 11.77 -8.87 6.41
N ALA A 84 11.72 -8.09 7.49
CA ALA A 84 12.74 -7.10 7.79
C ALA A 84 14.13 -7.75 7.98
N ARG A 85 14.21 -8.88 8.67
CA ARG A 85 15.46 -9.64 8.81
C ARG A 85 16.02 -10.09 7.46
N LEU A 86 15.16 -10.59 6.56
CA LEU A 86 15.57 -10.98 5.21
C LEU A 86 16.14 -9.79 4.44
N VAL A 87 15.47 -8.64 4.48
CA VAL A 87 15.89 -7.39 3.83
C VAL A 87 17.24 -6.90 4.37
N LEU A 88 17.37 -6.79 5.70
CA LEU A 88 18.57 -6.27 6.37
C LEU A 88 19.78 -7.19 6.22
N ASN A 89 19.57 -8.51 6.17
CA ASN A 89 20.65 -9.49 5.98
C ASN A 89 21.11 -9.58 4.52
N HIS A 90 20.24 -9.23 3.57
CA HIS A 90 20.55 -9.35 2.15
C HIS A 90 21.55 -8.27 1.68
N ASN A 91 21.30 -7.01 2.07
CA ASN A 91 22.15 -5.92 1.63
C ASN A 91 22.31 -4.86 2.74
N LYS A 92 23.56 -4.47 3.03
CA LYS A 92 23.87 -3.48 4.07
C LYS A 92 23.44 -2.06 3.72
N ASN A 93 23.20 -1.78 2.44
CA ASN A 93 22.72 -0.48 1.95
C ASN A 93 21.18 -0.40 1.83
N TRP A 94 20.47 -1.41 2.31
CA TRP A 94 19.02 -1.40 2.35
C TRP A 94 18.51 -0.95 3.70
N HIS A 95 17.59 0.01 3.69
CA HIS A 95 16.98 0.62 4.85
C HIS A 95 15.47 0.35 4.85
N ILE A 96 14.90 0.21 6.02
CA ILE A 96 13.46 -0.02 6.22
C ILE A 96 12.84 1.21 6.85
N VAL A 97 11.75 1.68 6.27
CA VAL A 97 10.98 2.81 6.78
C VAL A 97 9.59 2.32 7.18
N LEU A 98 9.35 2.22 8.48
CA LEU A 98 8.03 1.82 9.00
C LEU A 98 7.08 3.01 8.92
N THR A 99 5.91 2.80 8.29
CA THR A 99 4.84 3.79 8.16
C THR A 99 3.51 3.24 8.67
N GLY A 100 2.59 4.13 8.99
CA GLY A 100 1.28 3.80 9.51
C GLY A 100 0.65 4.96 10.26
N ALA A 101 -0.61 4.81 10.66
CA ALA A 101 -1.30 5.79 11.50
C ALA A 101 -0.87 5.67 12.99
N LYS A 102 -1.29 6.61 13.82
CA LYS A 102 -1.00 6.58 15.27
C LYS A 102 -1.47 5.29 15.95
N ILE A 103 -2.57 4.72 15.50
CA ILE A 103 -3.12 3.47 16.04
C ILE A 103 -2.18 2.27 15.79
N ASP A 104 -1.32 2.33 14.75
CA ASP A 104 -0.41 1.25 14.37
C ASP A 104 0.91 1.28 15.15
N LYS A 105 1.09 2.29 16.01
CA LYS A 105 2.35 2.53 16.75
C LYS A 105 2.80 1.34 17.59
N LYS A 106 1.85 0.59 18.19
CA LYS A 106 2.17 -0.60 18.97
C LYS A 106 2.85 -1.66 18.08
N SER A 107 2.33 -1.91 16.88
CA SER A 107 2.90 -2.89 15.95
C SER A 107 4.28 -2.45 15.44
N SER A 108 4.43 -1.18 15.01
CA SER A 108 5.71 -0.69 14.51
C SER A 108 6.79 -0.66 15.60
N SER A 109 6.44 -0.28 16.84
CA SER A 109 7.38 -0.30 17.96
C SER A 109 7.81 -1.72 18.31
N SER A 110 6.92 -2.72 18.22
CA SER A 110 7.30 -4.13 18.40
C SER A 110 8.29 -4.58 17.33
N ILE A 111 8.10 -4.16 16.07
CA ILE A 111 9.01 -4.49 14.97
C ILE A 111 10.38 -3.85 15.21
N SER A 112 10.43 -2.53 15.44
CA SER A 112 11.69 -1.79 15.58
C SER A 112 12.48 -2.23 16.81
N SER A 113 11.82 -2.52 17.95
CA SER A 113 12.50 -2.97 19.17
C SER A 113 13.11 -4.36 19.05
N VAL A 114 12.44 -5.27 18.34
CA VAL A 114 12.97 -6.65 18.10
C VAL A 114 14.14 -6.64 17.12
N LEU A 115 14.12 -5.77 16.10
CA LEU A 115 15.20 -5.68 15.12
C LEU A 115 16.43 -4.98 15.69
N SER A 116 16.23 -3.91 16.47
CA SER A 116 17.30 -3.10 17.11
C SER A 116 18.43 -2.75 16.14
N ASP A 117 18.07 -2.34 14.91
CA ASP A 117 18.97 -2.00 13.81
C ASP A 117 18.76 -0.54 13.41
N ASP A 118 19.81 0.25 13.30
CA ASP A 118 19.78 1.68 12.96
C ASP A 118 19.31 1.96 11.53
N ARG A 119 19.28 0.94 10.68
CA ARG A 119 18.69 0.99 9.34
C ARG A 119 17.17 0.88 9.34
N VAL A 120 16.55 0.72 10.51
CA VAL A 120 15.08 0.68 10.66
C VAL A 120 14.57 1.99 11.24
N VAL A 121 13.97 2.82 10.41
CA VAL A 121 13.42 4.12 10.81
C VAL A 121 11.92 3.99 11.04
N ASP A 122 11.44 4.25 12.26
CA ASP A 122 10.00 4.22 12.57
C ASP A 122 9.38 5.62 12.48
N LEU A 123 8.63 5.87 11.41
CA LEU A 123 7.86 7.09 11.16
C LEU A 123 6.35 6.91 11.41
N THR A 124 5.92 5.78 11.97
CA THR A 124 4.51 5.48 12.24
C THR A 124 3.89 6.52 13.16
N GLY A 125 2.80 7.13 12.70
CA GLY A 125 2.04 8.16 13.42
C GLY A 125 2.73 9.52 13.54
N LYS A 126 3.86 9.73 12.84
CA LYS A 126 4.62 11.00 12.85
C LYS A 126 4.31 11.92 11.68
N LEU A 127 3.69 11.39 10.61
CA LEU A 127 3.44 12.11 9.38
C LEU A 127 1.94 12.39 9.23
N ASP A 128 1.60 13.57 8.73
CA ASP A 128 0.29 13.81 8.15
C ASP A 128 0.18 13.20 6.75
N LEU A 129 -0.98 13.30 6.11
CA LEU A 129 -1.21 12.68 4.82
C LEU A 129 -0.32 13.28 3.72
N GLY A 130 -0.06 14.58 3.77
CA GLY A 130 0.79 15.26 2.79
C GLY A 130 2.25 14.83 2.89
N ALA A 131 2.81 14.84 4.12
CA ALA A 131 4.15 14.37 4.40
C ALA A 131 4.31 12.87 4.09
N ALA A 132 3.31 12.04 4.42
CA ALA A 132 3.32 10.63 4.08
C ALA A 132 3.32 10.40 2.55
N SER A 133 2.56 11.21 1.80
CA SER A 133 2.57 11.14 0.34
C SER A 133 3.94 11.53 -0.24
N ALA A 134 4.54 12.61 0.26
CA ALA A 134 5.88 13.03 -0.16
C ALA A 134 6.96 12.00 0.24
N LEU A 135 6.82 11.34 1.39
CA LEU A 135 7.71 10.25 1.79
C LEU A 135 7.60 9.07 0.81
N ILE A 136 6.37 8.64 0.49
CA ILE A 136 6.11 7.53 -0.43
C ILE A 136 6.73 7.81 -1.80
N ASP A 137 6.65 9.04 -2.31
CA ASP A 137 7.30 9.47 -3.56
C ASP A 137 8.82 9.24 -3.59
N LYS A 138 9.45 9.25 -2.44
CA LYS A 138 10.91 9.10 -2.29
C LYS A 138 11.36 7.67 -1.91
N LEU A 139 10.44 6.75 -1.72
CA LEU A 139 10.76 5.35 -1.49
C LEU A 139 11.10 4.65 -2.81
N ASP A 140 12.05 3.73 -2.78
CA ASP A 140 12.36 2.84 -3.91
C ASP A 140 11.30 1.76 -4.07
N LEU A 141 10.64 1.39 -2.98
CA LEU A 141 9.57 0.39 -2.94
C LEU A 141 8.69 0.60 -1.71
N LEU A 142 7.38 0.40 -1.86
CA LEU A 142 6.44 0.30 -0.74
C LEU A 142 5.85 -1.11 -0.65
N VAL A 143 6.07 -1.79 0.47
CA VAL A 143 5.34 -3.02 0.85
C VAL A 143 4.18 -2.62 1.74
N THR A 144 2.95 -2.96 1.35
CA THR A 144 1.75 -2.45 2.01
C THR A 144 0.59 -3.44 1.93
N PRO A 145 -0.29 -3.52 2.94
CA PRO A 145 -1.61 -4.09 2.75
C PRO A 145 -2.42 -3.32 1.70
N ASP A 146 -3.51 -3.91 1.20
CA ASP A 146 -4.46 -3.22 0.31
C ASP A 146 -5.22 -2.10 1.06
N THR A 147 -4.61 -0.90 1.10
CA THR A 147 -5.05 0.26 1.87
C THR A 147 -4.77 1.58 1.11
N GLY A 148 -5.16 2.72 1.68
CA GLY A 148 -4.94 4.04 1.08
C GLY A 148 -3.51 4.31 0.59
N PRO A 149 -2.46 4.03 1.37
CA PRO A 149 -1.06 4.18 0.95
C PRO A 149 -0.70 3.46 -0.35
N LEU A 150 -1.31 2.31 -0.65
CA LEU A 150 -1.12 1.61 -1.93
C LEU A 150 -1.52 2.49 -3.13
N HIS A 151 -2.66 3.17 -3.02
CA HIS A 151 -3.16 4.04 -4.09
C HIS A 151 -2.39 5.35 -4.17
N ILE A 152 -1.89 5.86 -3.05
CA ILE A 152 -0.97 6.99 -3.01
C ILE A 152 0.32 6.62 -3.73
N ALA A 153 0.91 5.47 -3.45
CA ALA A 153 2.11 5.00 -4.14
C ALA A 153 1.90 4.85 -5.65
N ALA A 154 0.76 4.31 -6.08
CA ALA A 154 0.43 4.23 -7.50
C ALA A 154 0.35 5.62 -8.15
N ALA A 155 -0.27 6.60 -7.48
CA ALA A 155 -0.39 7.98 -7.97
C ALA A 155 0.95 8.74 -7.95
N MET A 156 1.87 8.38 -7.06
CA MET A 156 3.24 8.89 -6.96
C MET A 156 4.23 8.14 -7.86
N LYS A 157 3.77 7.07 -8.52
CA LYS A 157 4.62 6.20 -9.37
C LYS A 157 5.71 5.46 -8.58
N THR A 158 5.48 5.22 -7.31
CA THR A 158 6.36 4.41 -6.47
C THR A 158 6.02 2.93 -6.66
N PRO A 159 6.99 2.07 -6.94
CA PRO A 159 6.77 0.62 -7.03
C PRO A 159 6.13 0.05 -5.77
N THR A 160 5.27 -0.96 -5.90
CA THR A 160 4.58 -1.53 -4.73
C THR A 160 4.52 -3.05 -4.74
N ILE A 161 4.54 -3.61 -3.54
CA ILE A 161 4.08 -4.98 -3.27
C ILE A 161 2.89 -4.89 -2.34
N ALA A 162 1.71 -5.22 -2.87
CA ALA A 162 0.47 -5.22 -2.11
C ALA A 162 0.19 -6.61 -1.54
N ILE A 163 0.07 -6.68 -0.21
CA ILE A 163 -0.34 -7.88 0.52
C ILE A 163 -1.85 -7.81 0.73
N SER A 164 -2.61 -8.68 0.06
CA SER A 164 -4.06 -8.56 0.04
C SER A 164 -4.77 -9.79 0.59
N VAL A 165 -5.91 -9.55 1.21
CA VAL A 165 -6.87 -10.58 1.56
C VAL A 165 -7.47 -11.22 0.30
N ALA A 166 -8.02 -12.42 0.43
CA ALA A 166 -8.84 -13.03 -0.60
C ALA A 166 -10.06 -12.15 -0.89
N GLY A 167 -10.00 -11.43 -1.99
CA GLY A 167 -11.01 -10.45 -2.36
C GLY A 167 -10.92 -10.09 -3.83
N ARG A 168 -11.52 -8.97 -4.20
CA ARG A 168 -11.60 -8.55 -5.59
C ARG A 168 -10.39 -7.69 -5.99
N ALA A 169 -9.24 -8.33 -6.09
CA ALA A 169 -8.00 -7.67 -6.50
C ALA A 169 -8.16 -6.83 -7.79
N LEU A 170 -8.89 -7.36 -8.77
CA LEU A 170 -9.13 -6.66 -10.04
C LEU A 170 -9.85 -5.31 -9.90
N GLU A 171 -10.61 -5.12 -8.82
CA GLU A 171 -11.35 -3.87 -8.60
C GLU A 171 -10.47 -2.72 -8.12
N SER A 172 -9.38 -3.04 -7.39
CA SER A 172 -8.57 -2.05 -6.67
C SER A 172 -7.06 -2.16 -6.91
N ASN A 173 -6.60 -2.98 -7.85
CA ASN A 173 -5.19 -3.07 -8.18
C ASN A 173 -4.58 -1.69 -8.43
N PRO A 174 -3.37 -1.41 -7.90
CA PRO A 174 -2.68 -0.18 -8.25
C PRO A 174 -2.43 -0.15 -9.76
N ARG A 175 -2.68 1.00 -10.38
CA ARG A 175 -2.44 1.23 -11.80
C ARG A 175 -1.57 2.47 -11.97
N SER A 176 -0.41 2.28 -12.58
CA SER A 176 0.40 3.36 -13.12
C SER A 176 1.17 2.85 -14.33
N LYS A 177 1.39 3.75 -15.29
CA LYS A 177 2.12 3.42 -16.50
C LYS A 177 3.60 3.20 -16.16
N ASP A 178 4.19 2.14 -16.72
CA ASP A 178 5.62 1.82 -16.64
C ASP A 178 6.17 1.60 -15.21
N ILE A 179 5.28 1.41 -14.21
CA ILE A 179 5.67 1.15 -12.83
C ILE A 179 5.24 -0.26 -12.42
N LYS A 180 6.15 -0.98 -11.77
CA LYS A 180 5.91 -2.34 -11.34
C LYS A 180 5.10 -2.37 -10.04
N HIS A 181 3.89 -2.88 -10.13
CA HIS A 181 3.05 -3.16 -8.98
C HIS A 181 2.79 -4.66 -8.88
N ILE A 182 3.16 -5.29 -7.77
CA ILE A 182 2.94 -6.71 -7.52
C ILE A 182 1.82 -6.84 -6.48
N PHE A 183 0.85 -7.70 -6.77
CA PHE A 183 -0.27 -7.97 -5.90
C PHE A 183 -0.22 -9.42 -5.43
N ILE A 184 -0.02 -9.65 -4.13
CA ILE A 184 0.06 -10.98 -3.53
C ILE A 184 -1.27 -11.28 -2.86
N GLN A 185 -1.95 -12.30 -3.35
CA GLN A 185 -3.24 -12.75 -2.85
C GLN A 185 -3.26 -14.28 -2.84
N LYS A 186 -3.84 -14.87 -1.80
CA LYS A 186 -4.05 -16.31 -1.72
C LYS A 186 -5.52 -16.64 -1.91
N GLN A 187 -5.80 -17.58 -2.79
CA GLN A 187 -7.15 -18.11 -2.98
C GLN A 187 -7.50 -19.05 -1.82
N ILE A 188 -8.66 -18.84 -1.23
CA ILE A 188 -9.20 -19.67 -0.15
C ILE A 188 -10.71 -19.82 -0.32
N THR A 189 -11.30 -20.80 0.38
CA THR A 189 -12.71 -21.14 0.28
C THR A 189 -13.70 -20.04 0.69
N CYS A 190 -13.25 -18.99 1.36
CA CYS A 190 -14.08 -17.85 1.76
C CYS A 190 -14.01 -16.67 0.80
N GLU A 191 -13.72 -16.88 -0.47
CA GLU A 191 -13.76 -15.83 -1.49
C GLU A 191 -15.17 -15.57 -2.04
N PRO A 192 -15.49 -14.31 -2.37
CA PRO A 192 -14.74 -13.09 -2.05
C PRO A 192 -14.81 -12.77 -0.55
N CYS A 193 -13.75 -12.16 -0.01
CA CYS A 193 -13.75 -11.76 1.40
C CYS A 193 -14.74 -10.63 1.65
N VAL A 194 -15.78 -10.93 2.41
CA VAL A 194 -16.84 -9.97 2.79
C VAL A 194 -16.77 -9.56 4.26
N ASP A 195 -16.00 -10.28 5.07
CA ASP A 195 -15.89 -10.04 6.51
C ASP A 195 -14.71 -9.13 6.86
N LYS A 196 -15.00 -7.85 7.07
CA LYS A 196 -14.01 -6.85 7.51
C LYS A 196 -13.46 -7.09 8.92
N LYS A 197 -14.13 -7.93 9.72
CA LYS A 197 -13.76 -8.27 11.11
C LYS A 197 -13.22 -9.69 11.24
N CYS A 198 -12.85 -10.32 10.11
CA CYS A 198 -12.34 -11.69 10.11
C CYS A 198 -11.19 -11.86 11.09
N LYS A 199 -11.39 -12.72 12.09
CA LYS A 199 -10.38 -13.06 13.09
C LYS A 199 -9.45 -14.19 12.65
N TYR A 200 -9.86 -14.98 11.68
CA TYR A 200 -9.11 -16.15 11.24
C TYR A 200 -7.97 -15.83 10.28
N GLN A 201 -8.11 -14.80 9.46
CA GLN A 201 -7.10 -14.29 8.51
C GLN A 201 -6.30 -15.37 7.77
N LYS A 202 -6.92 -16.50 7.44
CA LYS A 202 -6.26 -17.67 6.81
C LYS A 202 -5.51 -17.31 5.54
N CYS A 203 -6.06 -16.38 4.71
CA CYS A 203 -5.41 -15.87 3.51
C CYS A 203 -4.11 -15.13 3.83
N MET A 204 -4.11 -14.26 4.84
CA MET A 204 -2.94 -13.50 5.25
C MET A 204 -1.87 -14.40 5.91
N LEU A 205 -2.28 -15.46 6.59
CA LEU A 205 -1.37 -16.48 7.15
C LEU A 205 -0.59 -17.21 6.07
N GLN A 206 -1.19 -17.46 4.90
CA GLN A 206 -0.53 -18.17 3.80
C GLN A 206 0.49 -17.32 3.05
N ILE A 207 0.46 -15.99 3.16
CA ILE A 207 1.47 -15.12 2.56
C ILE A 207 2.70 -15.15 3.46
N THR A 208 3.82 -15.67 2.95
CA THR A 208 5.06 -15.81 3.71
C THR A 208 6.00 -14.63 3.51
N SER A 209 6.85 -14.38 4.49
CA SER A 209 7.88 -13.33 4.41
C SER A 209 8.89 -13.60 3.29
N SER A 210 9.24 -14.86 3.05
CA SER A 210 10.12 -15.27 1.95
C SER A 210 9.50 -14.97 0.58
N GLU A 211 8.19 -15.25 0.40
CA GLU A 211 7.50 -14.92 -0.84
C GLU A 211 7.49 -13.40 -1.12
N VAL A 212 7.24 -12.60 -0.09
CA VAL A 212 7.28 -11.13 -0.23
C VAL A 212 8.70 -10.66 -0.53
N PHE A 213 9.71 -11.24 0.12
CA PHE A 213 11.11 -10.90 -0.10
C PHE A 213 11.57 -11.21 -1.52
N GLU A 214 11.20 -12.36 -2.10
CA GLU A 214 11.45 -12.66 -3.51
C GLU A 214 10.89 -11.59 -4.46
N LYS A 215 9.71 -11.04 -4.14
CA LYS A 215 9.14 -9.95 -4.94
C LYS A 215 9.87 -8.63 -4.74
N ILE A 216 10.45 -8.38 -3.56
CA ILE A 216 11.33 -7.22 -3.32
C ILE A 216 12.55 -7.30 -4.24
N LEU A 217 13.24 -8.43 -4.28
CA LEU A 217 14.40 -8.65 -5.16
C LEU A 217 14.05 -8.37 -6.62
N ASN A 218 12.89 -8.85 -7.09
CA ASN A 218 12.42 -8.65 -8.45
C ASN A 218 12.11 -7.18 -8.83
N ILE A 219 12.00 -6.28 -7.87
CA ILE A 219 11.74 -4.85 -8.12
C ILE A 219 13.00 -4.03 -7.94
N VAL A 220 13.78 -4.32 -6.90
CA VAL A 220 14.89 -3.46 -6.45
C VAL A 220 16.20 -3.80 -7.18
N GLU A 221 16.38 -5.03 -7.66
CA GLU A 221 17.61 -5.49 -8.30
C GLU A 221 17.53 -5.58 -9.83
N PHE A 222 16.37 -5.26 -10.42
CA PHE A 222 16.13 -5.23 -11.86
C PHE A 222 15.53 -3.87 -12.29
#